data_fd8dd4f3f1bd12088fed79d307d3f096
#
_entry.id   fd8dd4f3f1bd12088fed79d307d3f096
#
_cell.length_a   1.000
_cell.length_b   1.000
_cell.length_c   1.000
_cell.angle_alpha   90.00
_cell.angle_beta   90.00
_cell.angle_gamma   90.00
#
_symmetry.space_group_name_H-M   'P 1'
#
loop_
_entity.id
_entity.type
_entity.pdbx_description
1 polymer ?
#
loop_
_entity_poly.entity_id
_entity_poly.type
_entity_poly.pdbx_seq_one_letter_code
_entity_poly.pdbx_strand_id
1 'polypeptide(L)'
;MLARVSFYPTLLYNVLMEKATSRNWYDRIDDNVILGALPFRSQANDLIEKENMKAVVSMNEDYELTAFSNDLPKWKALGVDFLQLATTDIFESPNQEKLFRGVEFINRFLPLSKRIAGLNSTQYPENNGSVYVHCKAGRTRSATLVGCYLMLKNGWTPDQAVDHMRQCRPHILLHTKQWDALRIFYANNVEPKS
;
A
#
# COMPACT_ATOMS: atom_id res chain seq x y z
N MET A 1 3.57 16.30 16.79
CA MET A 1 3.77 17.66 16.26
C MET A 1 4.72 17.70 15.06
N LEU A 2 5.93 17.15 15.17
CA LEU A 2 6.93 17.12 14.08
C LEU A 2 6.43 16.50 12.77
N ALA A 3 5.71 15.36 12.79
CA ALA A 3 5.19 14.72 11.59
C ALA A 3 4.24 15.62 10.78
N ARG A 4 3.40 16.43 11.46
CA ARG A 4 2.51 17.39 10.80
C ARG A 4 3.27 18.56 10.15
N VAL A 5 4.27 19.07 10.84
CA VAL A 5 5.07 20.22 10.33
C VAL A 5 5.91 19.80 9.12
N SER A 6 6.46 18.58 9.14
CA SER A 6 7.27 18.06 8.04
C SER A 6 6.44 17.55 6.85
N PHE A 7 5.13 17.37 7.00
CA PHE A 7 4.28 16.78 5.96
C PHE A 7 4.32 17.60 4.65
N TYR A 8 4.00 18.88 4.72
CA TYR A 8 3.91 19.73 3.53
C TYR A 8 5.25 19.91 2.79
N PRO A 9 6.37 20.24 3.47
CA PRO A 9 7.67 20.35 2.81
C PRO A 9 8.11 19.04 2.16
N THR A 10 7.88 17.91 2.81
CA THR A 10 8.28 16.61 2.25
C THR A 10 7.34 16.13 1.14
N LEU A 11 6.06 16.48 1.17
CA LEU A 11 5.15 16.23 0.04
C LEU A 11 5.57 17.06 -1.18
N LEU A 12 5.86 18.35 -1.00
CA LEU A 12 6.38 19.21 -2.05
C LEU A 12 7.69 18.65 -2.65
N TYR A 13 8.61 18.21 -1.79
CA TYR A 13 9.82 17.53 -2.24
C TYR A 13 9.51 16.32 -3.14
N ASN A 14 8.53 15.47 -2.77
CA ASN A 14 8.15 14.32 -3.60
C ASN A 14 7.61 14.76 -4.97
N VAL A 15 6.78 15.80 -5.04
CA VAL A 15 6.26 16.36 -6.30
C VAL A 15 7.40 16.89 -7.18
N LEU A 16 8.37 17.58 -6.57
CA LEU A 16 9.54 18.09 -7.31
C LEU A 16 10.42 16.94 -7.81
N MET A 17 10.64 15.92 -6.99
CA MET A 17 11.44 14.76 -7.37
C MET A 17 10.80 13.92 -8.48
N GLU A 18 9.49 13.79 -8.50
CA GLU A 18 8.78 13.14 -9.62
C GLU A 18 9.01 13.90 -10.94
N LYS A 19 8.93 15.23 -10.91
CA LYS A 19 9.16 16.05 -12.10
C LYS A 19 10.62 16.16 -12.54
N ALA A 20 11.54 16.10 -11.59
CA ALA A 20 12.98 16.30 -11.83
C ALA A 20 13.77 15.02 -12.07
N THR A 21 13.18 13.85 -11.82
CA THR A 21 13.86 12.54 -11.91
C THR A 21 12.95 11.52 -12.61
N SER A 22 13.46 10.32 -12.86
CA SER A 22 12.71 9.18 -13.38
C SER A 22 11.80 8.50 -12.35
N ARG A 23 11.46 9.16 -11.23
CA ARG A 23 10.57 8.59 -10.21
C ARG A 23 9.13 8.74 -10.63
N ASN A 24 8.44 7.62 -10.70
CA ASN A 24 7.00 7.62 -10.92
C ASN A 24 6.24 7.95 -9.62
N TRP A 25 5.07 8.55 -9.74
CA TRP A 25 4.16 8.76 -8.62
C TRP A 25 3.68 7.44 -8.02
N TYR A 26 3.45 6.46 -8.87
CA TYR A 26 3.14 5.09 -8.51
C TYR A 26 3.76 4.10 -9.49
N ASP A 27 3.91 2.86 -9.06
CA ASP A 27 4.37 1.76 -9.90
C ASP A 27 3.51 0.52 -9.64
N ARG A 28 3.27 -0.25 -10.69
CA ARG A 28 2.60 -1.54 -10.60
C ARG A 28 3.57 -2.58 -10.05
N ILE A 29 3.16 -3.25 -8.98
CA ILE A 29 3.99 -4.27 -8.32
C ILE A 29 3.67 -5.66 -8.86
N ASP A 30 2.39 -5.93 -9.12
CA ASP A 30 1.90 -7.12 -9.82
C ASP A 30 0.58 -6.82 -10.55
N ASP A 31 -0.10 -7.85 -11.05
CA ASP A 31 -1.35 -7.68 -11.81
C ASP A 31 -2.45 -6.93 -11.04
N ASN A 32 -2.43 -6.97 -9.71
CA ASN A 32 -3.52 -6.50 -8.86
C ASN A 32 -3.11 -5.39 -7.88
N VAL A 33 -1.82 -5.17 -7.64
CA VAL A 33 -1.35 -4.19 -6.64
C VAL A 33 -0.51 -3.11 -7.28
N ILE A 34 -0.87 -1.88 -6.97
CA ILE A 34 -0.15 -0.66 -7.31
C ILE A 34 0.37 -0.04 -6.02
N LEU A 35 1.65 0.28 -5.97
CA LEU A 35 2.28 0.95 -4.83
C LEU A 35 2.62 2.39 -5.21
N GLY A 36 2.08 3.36 -4.47
CA GLY A 36 2.24 4.75 -4.84
C GLY A 36 2.35 5.74 -3.69
N ALA A 37 2.61 6.98 -4.09
CA ALA A 37 2.50 8.15 -3.22
C ALA A 37 1.02 8.53 -3.02
N LEU A 38 0.76 9.51 -2.17
CA LEU A 38 -0.57 10.05 -1.89
C LEU A 38 -1.29 10.41 -3.20
N PRO A 39 -2.40 9.76 -3.58
CA PRO A 39 -3.11 10.08 -4.82
C PRO A 39 -3.81 11.43 -4.68
N PHE A 40 -3.49 12.38 -5.54
CA PHE A 40 -4.23 13.64 -5.60
C PHE A 40 -5.64 13.41 -6.14
N ARG A 41 -6.58 14.27 -5.73
CA ARG A 41 -7.98 14.20 -6.21
C ARG A 41 -8.08 14.23 -7.73
N SER A 42 -7.23 14.99 -8.39
CA SER A 42 -7.15 15.08 -9.86
C SER A 42 -6.71 13.78 -10.54
N GLN A 43 -6.02 12.90 -9.84
CA GLN A 43 -5.54 11.61 -10.38
C GLN A 43 -6.56 10.48 -10.20
N ALA A 44 -7.64 10.70 -9.43
CA ALA A 44 -8.58 9.64 -9.06
C ALA A 44 -9.23 8.97 -10.28
N ASN A 45 -9.74 9.76 -11.23
CA ASN A 45 -10.39 9.22 -12.43
C ASN A 45 -9.40 8.46 -13.31
N ASP A 46 -8.20 8.99 -13.50
CA ASP A 46 -7.15 8.30 -14.26
C ASP A 46 -6.77 6.95 -13.66
N LEU A 47 -6.65 6.87 -12.34
CA LEU A 47 -6.38 5.60 -11.64
C LEU A 47 -7.53 4.60 -11.82
N ILE A 48 -8.77 5.06 -11.74
CA ILE A 48 -9.96 4.21 -11.92
C ILE A 48 -10.02 3.68 -13.35
N GLU A 49 -9.86 4.55 -14.34
CA GLU A 49 -10.07 4.22 -15.75
C GLU A 49 -8.87 3.47 -16.36
N LYS A 50 -7.63 3.98 -16.13
CA LYS A 50 -6.43 3.45 -16.77
C LYS A 50 -5.85 2.24 -16.04
N GLU A 51 -5.97 2.23 -14.71
CA GLU A 51 -5.39 1.18 -13.86
C GLU A 51 -6.44 0.16 -13.37
N ASN A 52 -7.70 0.29 -13.77
CA ASN A 52 -8.83 -0.51 -13.28
C ASN A 52 -8.85 -0.58 -11.75
N MET A 53 -8.62 0.59 -11.10
CA MET A 53 -8.58 0.66 -9.66
C MET A 53 -9.97 0.49 -9.05
N LYS A 54 -10.12 -0.49 -8.16
CA LYS A 54 -11.36 -0.80 -7.45
C LYS A 54 -11.27 -0.49 -5.95
N ALA A 55 -10.05 -0.40 -5.43
CA ALA A 55 -9.86 -0.16 -4.01
C ALA A 55 -8.59 0.64 -3.73
N VAL A 56 -8.60 1.32 -2.58
CA VAL A 56 -7.48 2.08 -2.05
C VAL A 56 -7.19 1.65 -0.61
N VAL A 57 -5.93 1.36 -0.31
CA VAL A 57 -5.45 1.22 1.06
C VAL A 57 -4.53 2.39 1.38
N SER A 58 -4.95 3.20 2.35
CA SER A 58 -4.20 4.37 2.80
C SER A 58 -3.52 4.12 4.14
N MET A 59 -2.20 4.35 4.20
CA MET A 59 -1.43 4.33 5.45
C MET A 59 -1.33 5.73 6.08
N ASN A 60 -1.98 6.73 5.50
CA ASN A 60 -1.93 8.12 5.95
C ASN A 60 -2.87 8.39 7.12
N GLU A 61 -2.49 9.35 7.96
CA GLU A 61 -3.35 9.92 8.99
C GLU A 61 -4.37 10.91 8.37
N ASP A 62 -5.46 11.22 9.07
CA ASP A 62 -6.57 12.05 8.55
C ASP A 62 -6.09 13.41 8.03
N TYR A 63 -5.19 14.08 8.78
CA TYR A 63 -4.68 15.39 8.38
C TYR A 63 -3.85 15.35 7.07
N GLU A 64 -3.24 14.20 6.77
CA GLU A 64 -2.49 13.99 5.53
C GLU A 64 -3.42 13.87 4.32
N LEU A 65 -4.63 13.32 4.49
CA LEU A 65 -5.62 13.11 3.43
C LEU A 65 -6.42 14.38 3.13
N THR A 66 -6.82 15.11 4.17
CA THR A 66 -7.82 16.18 4.10
C THR A 66 -7.50 17.25 3.05
N ALA A 67 -6.23 17.59 2.86
CA ALA A 67 -5.86 18.69 1.97
C ALA A 67 -5.82 18.27 0.48
N PHE A 68 -5.34 17.08 0.15
CA PHE A 68 -4.93 16.74 -1.22
C PHE A 68 -5.59 15.48 -1.79
N SER A 69 -6.02 14.55 -0.95
CA SER A 69 -6.56 13.26 -1.38
C SER A 69 -8.06 13.15 -1.12
N ASN A 70 -8.66 12.08 -1.62
CA ASN A 70 -10.02 11.70 -1.30
C ASN A 70 -10.04 10.96 0.05
N ASP A 71 -11.06 11.25 0.84
CA ASP A 71 -11.46 10.53 2.04
C ASP A 71 -12.43 9.39 1.70
N LEU A 72 -12.84 8.61 2.71
CA LEU A 72 -13.78 7.50 2.54
C LEU A 72 -15.08 7.90 1.79
N PRO A 73 -15.81 8.98 2.16
CA PRO A 73 -17.03 9.38 1.45
C PRO A 73 -16.79 9.65 -0.03
N LYS A 74 -15.68 10.29 -0.38
CA LYS A 74 -15.36 10.64 -1.77
C LYS A 74 -14.95 9.42 -2.60
N TRP A 75 -14.14 8.52 -2.05
CA TRP A 75 -13.80 7.27 -2.72
C TRP A 75 -15.04 6.41 -2.95
N LYS A 76 -15.92 6.31 -1.93
CA LYS A 76 -17.18 5.58 -2.05
C LYS A 76 -18.10 6.18 -3.11
N ALA A 77 -18.17 7.50 -3.24
CA ALA A 77 -18.95 8.17 -4.28
C ALA A 77 -18.43 7.87 -5.69
N LEU A 78 -17.14 7.54 -5.83
CA LEU A 78 -16.51 7.11 -7.08
C LEU A 78 -16.60 5.59 -7.32
N GLY A 79 -17.31 4.84 -6.45
CA GLY A 79 -17.41 3.39 -6.54
C GLY A 79 -16.14 2.64 -6.16
N VAL A 80 -15.24 3.27 -5.41
CA VAL A 80 -13.96 2.72 -4.96
C VAL A 80 -14.02 2.38 -3.49
N ASP A 81 -13.67 1.14 -3.14
CA ASP A 81 -13.56 0.72 -1.75
C ASP A 81 -12.32 1.34 -1.09
N PHE A 82 -12.45 1.73 0.17
CA PHE A 82 -11.38 2.44 0.88
C PHE A 82 -11.13 1.84 2.27
N LEU A 83 -9.88 1.51 2.54
CA LEU A 83 -9.40 1.09 3.85
C LEU A 83 -8.29 2.04 4.32
N GLN A 84 -8.52 2.68 5.47
CA GLN A 84 -7.50 3.49 6.13
C GLN A 84 -6.85 2.70 7.27
N LEU A 85 -5.52 2.63 7.23
CA LEU A 85 -4.68 1.99 8.25
C LEU A 85 -3.68 3.02 8.79
N ALA A 86 -4.21 4.12 9.31
CA ALA A 86 -3.44 5.28 9.75
C ALA A 86 -2.22 4.88 10.59
N THR A 87 -1.05 5.29 10.14
CA THR A 87 0.25 5.01 10.79
C THR A 87 1.09 6.26 10.72
N THR A 88 1.66 6.68 11.84
CA THR A 88 2.46 7.91 11.93
C THR A 88 3.71 7.82 11.07
N ASP A 89 3.94 8.84 10.25
CA ASP A 89 5.09 8.88 9.33
C ASP A 89 6.41 9.01 10.10
N ILE A 90 7.47 8.42 9.56
CA ILE A 90 8.86 8.48 10.04
C ILE A 90 9.11 7.69 11.34
N PHE A 91 8.20 7.74 12.32
CA PHE A 91 8.44 7.24 13.67
C PHE A 91 7.89 5.84 13.92
N GLU A 92 6.89 5.39 13.13
CA GLU A 92 6.20 4.13 13.36
C GLU A 92 6.27 3.21 12.14
N SER A 93 6.23 1.92 12.44
CA SER A 93 5.89 0.88 11.46
C SER A 93 4.43 0.47 11.69
N PRO A 94 3.68 0.10 10.64
CA PRO A 94 2.36 -0.49 10.83
C PRO A 94 2.46 -1.71 11.75
N ASN A 95 1.55 -1.82 12.73
CA ASN A 95 1.52 -2.99 13.59
C ASN A 95 1.00 -4.23 12.84
N GLN A 96 1.18 -5.42 13.42
CA GLN A 96 0.85 -6.70 12.77
C GLN A 96 -0.65 -6.82 12.43
N GLU A 97 -1.54 -6.29 13.25
CA GLU A 97 -2.98 -6.27 13.00
C GLU A 97 -3.32 -5.45 11.75
N LYS A 98 -2.76 -4.23 11.63
CA LYS A 98 -2.94 -3.37 10.44
C LYS A 98 -2.39 -4.04 9.18
N LEU A 99 -1.23 -4.67 9.28
CA LEU A 99 -0.62 -5.37 8.16
C LEU A 99 -1.51 -6.54 7.70
N PHE A 100 -1.97 -7.37 8.62
CA PHE A 100 -2.85 -8.49 8.30
C PHE A 100 -4.18 -8.03 7.69
N ARG A 101 -4.86 -7.05 8.31
CA ARG A 101 -6.10 -6.45 7.77
C ARG A 101 -5.92 -5.86 6.38
N GLY A 102 -4.78 -5.22 6.14
CA GLY A 102 -4.44 -4.68 4.82
C GLY A 102 -4.30 -5.77 3.77
N VAL A 103 -3.63 -6.87 4.10
CA VAL A 103 -3.49 -8.03 3.19
C VAL A 103 -4.84 -8.71 2.94
N GLU A 104 -5.66 -8.90 3.98
CA GLU A 104 -7.03 -9.43 3.82
C GLU A 104 -7.87 -8.55 2.89
N PHE A 105 -7.77 -7.23 3.06
CA PHE A 105 -8.49 -6.29 2.20
C PHE A 105 -8.03 -6.38 0.74
N ILE A 106 -6.74 -6.42 0.48
CA ILE A 106 -6.18 -6.60 -0.87
C ILE A 106 -6.69 -7.91 -1.48
N ASN A 107 -6.70 -9.00 -0.70
CA ASN A 107 -7.12 -10.32 -1.14
C ASN A 107 -8.56 -10.38 -1.71
N ARG A 108 -9.45 -9.48 -1.28
CA ARG A 108 -10.84 -9.40 -1.79
C ARG A 108 -10.93 -9.03 -3.26
N PHE A 109 -9.93 -8.30 -3.77
CA PHE A 109 -9.89 -7.78 -5.14
C PHE A 109 -9.05 -8.64 -6.08
N LEU A 110 -8.47 -9.73 -5.57
CA LEU A 110 -7.80 -10.72 -6.40
C LEU A 110 -8.83 -11.60 -7.11
N PRO A 111 -8.54 -12.06 -8.35
CA PRO A 111 -9.30 -13.13 -8.98
C PRO A 111 -9.42 -14.33 -8.05
N LEU A 112 -10.55 -15.01 -8.04
CA LEU A 112 -10.79 -16.15 -7.14
C LEU A 112 -9.68 -17.20 -7.21
N SER A 113 -9.16 -17.47 -8.40
CA SER A 113 -8.05 -18.41 -8.63
C SER A 113 -6.70 -17.95 -8.06
N LYS A 114 -6.55 -16.66 -7.74
CA LYS A 114 -5.32 -16.05 -7.20
C LYS A 114 -5.45 -15.65 -5.73
N ARG A 115 -6.62 -15.87 -5.11
CA ARG A 115 -6.83 -15.51 -3.71
C ARG A 115 -5.94 -16.35 -2.80
N ILE A 116 -5.40 -15.69 -1.79
CA ILE A 116 -4.53 -16.32 -0.79
C ILE A 116 -5.40 -17.25 0.08
N ALA A 117 -5.03 -18.51 0.15
CA ALA A 117 -5.75 -19.51 0.94
C ALA A 117 -5.71 -19.17 2.44
N GLY A 118 -6.79 -19.51 3.17
CA GLY A 118 -6.89 -19.22 4.61
C GLY A 118 -7.29 -17.79 4.98
N LEU A 119 -7.26 -16.84 4.04
CA LEU A 119 -7.85 -15.52 4.25
C LEU A 119 -9.29 -15.52 3.74
N ASN A 120 -10.26 -15.13 4.54
CA ASN A 120 -11.73 -15.06 4.31
C ASN A 120 -12.19 -14.83 2.84
N SER A 121 -11.60 -15.58 1.93
CA SER A 121 -11.61 -15.33 0.49
C SER A 121 -12.95 -15.68 -0.19
N THR A 122 -13.79 -16.51 0.45
CA THR A 122 -15.04 -16.99 -0.12
C THR A 122 -16.25 -16.11 0.22
N GLN A 123 -16.13 -15.20 1.19
CA GLN A 123 -17.23 -14.34 1.65
C GLN A 123 -17.51 -13.14 0.74
N TYR A 124 -16.61 -12.80 -0.16
CA TYR A 124 -16.73 -11.62 -1.00
C TYR A 124 -16.97 -12.01 -2.46
N PRO A 125 -17.94 -11.35 -3.13
CA PRO A 125 -18.14 -11.54 -4.56
C PRO A 125 -16.87 -11.20 -5.34
N GLU A 126 -16.75 -11.73 -6.53
CA GLU A 126 -15.63 -11.43 -7.40
C GLU A 126 -15.67 -9.95 -7.82
N ASN A 127 -14.69 -9.19 -7.39
CA ASN A 127 -14.51 -7.79 -7.77
C ASN A 127 -13.07 -7.58 -8.23
N ASN A 128 -12.77 -8.13 -9.42
CA ASN A 128 -11.42 -8.12 -9.96
C ASN A 128 -10.99 -6.71 -10.36
N GLY A 129 -9.89 -6.26 -9.81
CA GLY A 129 -9.31 -4.98 -10.15
C GLY A 129 -8.03 -4.70 -9.38
N SER A 130 -7.50 -3.50 -9.60
CA SER A 130 -6.29 -3.08 -8.92
C SER A 130 -6.60 -2.46 -7.56
N VAL A 131 -5.73 -2.73 -6.60
CA VAL A 131 -5.73 -2.07 -5.29
C VAL A 131 -4.55 -1.10 -5.24
N TYR A 132 -4.84 0.17 -5.03
CA TYR A 132 -3.83 1.21 -4.87
C TYR A 132 -3.43 1.32 -3.40
N VAL A 133 -2.20 0.92 -3.08
CA VAL A 133 -1.66 0.97 -1.72
C VAL A 133 -0.73 2.16 -1.59
N HIS A 134 -1.03 3.08 -0.68
CA HIS A 134 -0.24 4.30 -0.57
C HIS A 134 0.06 4.75 0.86
N CYS A 135 1.09 5.56 0.96
CA CYS A 135 1.35 6.47 2.07
C CYS A 135 1.68 7.85 1.49
N LYS A 136 2.42 8.72 2.19
CA LYS A 136 2.81 10.03 1.66
C LYS A 136 3.68 9.93 0.39
N ALA A 137 4.69 9.06 0.39
CA ALA A 137 5.66 8.92 -0.70
C ALA A 137 5.67 7.54 -1.37
N GLY A 138 4.90 6.58 -0.88
CA GLY A 138 4.91 5.22 -1.41
C GLY A 138 6.24 4.48 -1.25
N ARG A 139 6.95 4.69 -0.14
CA ARG A 139 8.32 4.21 0.05
C ARG A 139 8.54 3.37 1.30
N THR A 140 7.84 3.65 2.38
CA THR A 140 8.08 3.07 3.71
C THR A 140 6.85 2.37 4.25
N ARG A 141 5.84 3.10 4.75
CA ARG A 141 4.62 2.54 5.38
C ARG A 141 3.86 1.60 4.44
N SER A 142 3.52 2.07 3.25
CA SER A 142 2.80 1.29 2.23
C SER A 142 3.64 0.16 1.65
N ALA A 143 4.95 0.35 1.49
CA ALA A 143 5.85 -0.71 1.04
C ALA A 143 5.93 -1.86 2.07
N THR A 144 5.86 -1.58 3.38
CA THR A 144 5.80 -2.63 4.39
C THR A 144 4.56 -3.50 4.24
N LEU A 145 3.39 -2.89 3.99
CA LEU A 145 2.16 -3.64 3.75
C LEU A 145 2.23 -4.47 2.47
N VAL A 146 2.72 -3.88 1.37
CA VAL A 146 2.86 -4.60 0.10
C VAL A 146 3.86 -5.76 0.22
N GLY A 147 4.93 -5.59 1.01
CA GLY A 147 5.85 -6.68 1.33
C GLY A 147 5.14 -7.84 2.03
N CYS A 148 4.29 -7.58 3.02
CA CYS A 148 3.48 -8.61 3.69
C CYS A 148 2.54 -9.34 2.72
N TYR A 149 1.90 -8.59 1.82
CA TYR A 149 1.06 -9.16 0.77
C TYR A 149 1.84 -10.11 -0.15
N LEU A 150 3.00 -9.69 -0.64
CA LEU A 150 3.84 -10.50 -1.53
C LEU A 150 4.35 -11.77 -0.83
N MET A 151 4.74 -11.66 0.43
CA MET A 151 5.17 -12.81 1.23
C MET A 151 4.05 -13.85 1.36
N LEU A 152 2.83 -13.45 1.73
CA LEU A 152 1.70 -14.37 1.86
C LEU A 152 1.26 -14.95 0.51
N LYS A 153 1.24 -14.13 -0.54
CA LYS A 153 0.79 -14.57 -1.86
C LYS A 153 1.73 -15.59 -2.49
N ASN A 154 3.03 -15.38 -2.36
CA ASN A 154 4.04 -16.15 -3.10
C ASN A 154 4.85 -17.11 -2.22
N GLY A 155 4.65 -17.12 -0.89
CA GLY A 155 5.49 -17.85 0.05
C GLY A 155 6.92 -17.30 0.14
N TRP A 156 7.11 -16.01 -0.17
CA TRP A 156 8.43 -15.39 -0.24
C TRP A 156 8.94 -14.97 1.15
N THR A 157 10.26 -14.95 1.28
CA THR A 157 10.93 -14.35 2.43
C THR A 157 10.82 -12.81 2.37
N PRO A 158 11.07 -12.10 3.48
CA PRO A 158 11.12 -10.62 3.48
C PRO A 158 12.06 -10.04 2.42
N ASP A 159 13.24 -10.64 2.27
CA ASP A 159 14.23 -10.18 1.30
C ASP A 159 13.74 -10.33 -0.14
N GLN A 160 13.17 -11.48 -0.50
CA GLN A 160 12.60 -11.72 -1.83
C GLN A 160 11.47 -10.73 -2.15
N ALA A 161 10.58 -10.47 -1.20
CA ALA A 161 9.49 -9.51 -1.38
C ALA A 161 10.00 -8.07 -1.58
N VAL A 162 11.00 -7.67 -0.80
CA VAL A 162 11.61 -6.33 -0.90
C VAL A 162 12.40 -6.18 -2.20
N ASP A 163 13.14 -7.19 -2.61
CA ASP A 163 13.92 -7.16 -3.85
C ASP A 163 12.99 -7.05 -5.08
N HIS A 164 11.89 -7.81 -5.10
CA HIS A 164 10.88 -7.67 -6.15
C HIS A 164 10.29 -6.24 -6.18
N MET A 165 9.91 -5.70 -5.03
CA MET A 165 9.39 -4.33 -4.96
C MET A 165 10.41 -3.31 -5.45
N ARG A 166 11.71 -3.48 -5.15
CA ARG A 166 12.77 -2.58 -5.60
C ARG A 166 13.02 -2.64 -7.10
N GLN A 167 12.81 -3.80 -7.73
CA GLN A 167 12.85 -3.92 -9.20
C GLN A 167 11.75 -3.11 -9.86
N CYS A 168 10.54 -3.10 -9.28
CA CYS A 168 9.41 -2.33 -9.79
C CYS A 168 9.49 -0.84 -9.40
N ARG A 169 9.96 -0.54 -8.18
CA ARG A 169 10.01 0.79 -7.57
C ARG A 169 11.34 1.02 -6.84
N PRO A 170 12.39 1.46 -7.57
CA PRO A 170 13.77 1.49 -7.05
C PRO A 170 14.00 2.36 -5.80
N HIS A 171 13.14 3.35 -5.55
CA HIS A 171 13.30 4.29 -4.43
C HIS A 171 12.58 3.86 -3.13
N ILE A 172 12.20 2.58 -3.00
CA ILE A 172 11.70 2.02 -1.72
C ILE A 172 12.78 2.15 -0.66
N LEU A 173 12.37 2.63 0.50
CA LEU A 173 13.23 2.88 1.65
C LEU A 173 12.61 2.26 2.91
N LEU A 174 13.15 1.14 3.36
CA LEU A 174 12.77 0.48 4.60
C LEU A 174 13.87 0.67 5.65
N HIS A 175 13.48 1.10 6.83
CA HIS A 175 14.34 1.21 8.00
C HIS A 175 14.21 -0.03 8.89
N THR A 176 14.99 -0.11 9.95
CA THR A 176 15.01 -1.27 10.87
C THR A 176 13.61 -1.68 11.34
N LYS A 177 12.77 -0.73 11.77
CA LYS A 177 11.41 -1.03 12.24
C LYS A 177 10.53 -1.70 11.19
N GLN A 178 10.65 -1.31 9.92
CA GLN A 178 9.89 -1.92 8.84
C GLN A 178 10.41 -3.33 8.52
N TRP A 179 11.71 -3.52 8.53
CA TRP A 179 12.30 -4.83 8.39
C TRP A 179 11.89 -5.78 9.52
N ASP A 180 11.88 -5.30 10.76
CA ASP A 180 11.42 -6.08 11.90
C ASP A 180 9.94 -6.44 11.77
N ALA A 181 9.11 -5.49 11.31
CA ALA A 181 7.70 -5.76 11.05
C ALA A 181 7.48 -6.85 9.97
N LEU A 182 8.27 -6.83 8.89
CA LEU A 182 8.25 -7.86 7.85
C LEU A 182 8.67 -9.22 8.39
N ARG A 183 9.77 -9.30 9.16
CA ARG A 183 10.26 -10.55 9.76
C ARG A 183 9.25 -11.16 10.74
N ILE A 184 8.65 -10.32 11.60
CA ILE A 184 7.60 -10.77 12.52
C ILE A 184 6.39 -11.28 11.75
N PHE A 185 5.97 -10.57 10.69
CA PHE A 185 4.85 -10.98 9.87
C PHE A 185 5.13 -12.32 9.18
N TYR A 186 6.33 -12.49 8.64
CA TYR A 186 6.77 -13.74 8.00
C TYR A 186 6.70 -14.93 8.96
N ALA A 187 7.33 -14.80 10.13
CA ALA A 187 7.35 -15.86 11.14
C ALA A 187 5.95 -16.25 11.62
N ASN A 188 5.03 -15.29 11.70
CA ASN A 188 3.67 -15.55 12.20
C ASN A 188 2.73 -16.13 11.15
N ASN A 189 2.90 -15.79 9.88
CA ASN A 189 1.87 -16.02 8.87
C ASN A 189 2.35 -16.79 7.63
N VAL A 190 3.63 -16.86 7.35
CA VAL A 190 4.17 -17.42 6.09
C VAL A 190 5.08 -18.61 6.34
N GLU A 191 5.94 -18.53 7.35
CA GLU A 191 6.90 -19.60 7.65
C GLU A 191 6.16 -20.92 7.98
N PRO A 192 6.54 -22.04 7.36
CA PRO A 192 5.94 -23.33 7.69
C PRO A 192 6.10 -23.62 9.19
N LYS A 193 4.99 -23.85 9.88
CA LYS A 193 5.03 -24.32 11.27
C LYS A 193 5.50 -25.76 11.27
N SER A 194 6.72 -25.98 11.75
CA SER A 194 7.31 -27.31 11.98
C SER A 194 6.49 -28.12 12.99
#